data_0be7b81b8dfbcef96e3a01f188bd54b3
#
_entry.id   0be7b81b8dfbcef96e3a01f188bd54b3
#
_cell.length_a   1.000
_cell.length_b   1.000
_cell.length_c   1.000
_cell.angle_alpha   90.00
_cell.angle_beta   90.00
_cell.angle_gamma   90.00
#
_symmetry.space_group_name_H-M   'P 1'
#
loop_
_entity.id
_entity.type
_entity.pdbx_description
1 polymer ?
#
loop_
_entity_poly.entity_id
_entity_poly.type
_entity_poly.pdbx_seq_one_letter_code
_entity_poly.pdbx_strand_id
1 'polypeptide(L)'
;PGKISQNDIFDVISQGDSEKREFLDKKLYEITGNHCERPARSPGMKYRHYSPKARVIVEEPGRSALEIMKEYLELLSEDGKHVYEEGDIMVFCIEENAHLYGEHAYILGEDSSEIARNLFTSLRMMDDMGVKLIISEFFSGDELACAVMNRLVKASSNI
;
A
#
# COMPACT_ATOMS: atom_id res chain seq x y z
N PRO A 1 -17.81 28.71 0.21
CA PRO A 1 -16.77 27.69 0.34
C PRO A 1 -17.40 26.41 0.87
N GLY A 2 -17.53 25.40 -0.02
CA GLY A 2 -18.18 24.13 0.29
C GLY A 2 -17.34 23.33 1.30
N LYS A 3 -17.99 22.80 2.33
CA LYS A 3 -17.38 21.87 3.26
C LYS A 3 -17.19 20.53 2.54
N ILE A 4 -15.98 20.05 2.44
CA ILE A 4 -15.67 18.70 1.96
C ILE A 4 -15.96 17.74 3.11
N SER A 5 -16.93 16.84 2.94
CA SER A 5 -17.26 15.82 3.94
C SER A 5 -16.28 14.65 3.85
N GLN A 6 -16.19 13.84 4.92
CA GLN A 6 -15.42 12.58 4.88
C GLN A 6 -15.88 11.67 3.73
N ASN A 7 -17.18 11.67 3.42
CA ASN A 7 -17.73 10.91 2.31
C ASN A 7 -17.27 11.45 0.96
N ASP A 8 -17.14 12.79 0.82
CA ASP A 8 -16.63 13.41 -0.41
C ASP A 8 -15.15 13.02 -0.65
N ILE A 9 -14.35 12.92 0.42
CA ILE A 9 -12.97 12.43 0.33
C ILE A 9 -12.95 10.95 -0.07
N PHE A 10 -13.85 10.14 0.52
CA PHE A 10 -13.99 8.74 0.16
C PHE A 10 -14.44 8.55 -1.29
N ASP A 11 -15.38 9.36 -1.77
CA ASP A 11 -15.89 9.29 -3.15
C ASP A 11 -14.84 9.71 -4.18
N VAL A 12 -14.05 10.75 -3.90
CA VAL A 12 -12.93 11.17 -4.77
C VAL A 12 -11.84 10.10 -4.83
N ILE A 13 -11.55 9.46 -3.70
CA ILE A 13 -10.57 8.38 -3.62
C ILE A 13 -11.07 7.14 -4.36
N SER A 14 -12.37 6.80 -4.23
CA SER A 14 -12.98 5.62 -4.88
C SER A 14 -13.11 5.75 -6.40
N GLN A 15 -13.35 6.96 -6.93
CA GLN A 15 -13.41 7.19 -8.38
C GLN A 15 -12.02 7.12 -9.05
N GLY A 16 -10.96 7.42 -8.32
CA GLY A 16 -9.58 7.26 -8.79
C GLY A 16 -9.08 5.81 -8.82
N ASP A 17 -9.73 4.89 -8.11
CA ASP A 17 -9.21 3.52 -7.92
C ASP A 17 -9.19 2.67 -9.21
N SER A 18 -10.12 2.90 -10.13
CA SER A 18 -10.15 2.15 -11.40
C SER A 18 -9.01 2.53 -12.33
N GLU A 19 -8.76 3.82 -12.51
CA GLU A 19 -7.66 4.33 -13.33
C GLU A 19 -6.29 4.03 -12.71
N LYS A 20 -6.19 4.13 -11.38
CA LYS A 20 -5.00 3.78 -10.62
C LYS A 20 -4.67 2.29 -10.73
N ARG A 21 -5.67 1.44 -10.69
CA ARG A 21 -5.51 -0.01 -10.83
C ARG A 21 -5.00 -0.37 -12.21
N GLU A 22 -5.61 0.16 -13.27
CA GLU A 22 -5.17 -0.06 -14.65
C GLU A 22 -3.73 0.44 -14.84
N PHE A 23 -3.39 1.56 -14.22
CA PHE A 23 -2.05 2.13 -14.27
C PHE A 23 -1.01 1.27 -13.53
N LEU A 24 -1.33 0.78 -12.32
CA LEU A 24 -0.46 -0.11 -11.55
C LEU A 24 -0.27 -1.45 -12.25
N ASP A 25 -1.33 -2.02 -12.82
CA ASP A 25 -1.27 -3.23 -13.62
C ASP A 25 -0.38 -3.04 -14.86
N LYS A 26 -0.50 -1.88 -15.52
CA LYS A 26 0.34 -1.51 -16.66
C LYS A 26 1.81 -1.33 -16.25
N LYS A 27 2.07 -0.67 -15.12
CA LYS A 27 3.43 -0.48 -14.61
C LYS A 27 4.07 -1.81 -14.18
N LEU A 28 3.32 -2.68 -13.52
CA LEU A 28 3.76 -4.04 -13.22
C LEU A 28 4.14 -4.78 -14.51
N TYR A 29 3.32 -4.68 -15.54
CA TYR A 29 3.59 -5.28 -16.84
C TYR A 29 4.86 -4.71 -17.51
N GLU A 30 5.05 -3.38 -17.46
CA GLU A 30 6.22 -2.72 -18.05
C GLU A 30 7.53 -3.07 -17.33
N ILE A 31 7.50 -3.21 -15.99
CA ILE A 31 8.70 -3.50 -15.18
C ILE A 31 9.07 -4.98 -15.21
N THR A 32 8.08 -5.87 -15.23
CA THR A 32 8.28 -7.30 -15.11
C THR A 32 8.34 -8.02 -16.47
N GLY A 33 8.05 -7.30 -17.55
CA GLY A 33 7.90 -7.89 -18.87
C GLY A 33 6.85 -9.01 -18.86
N ASN A 34 6.93 -9.93 -19.80
CA ASN A 34 5.98 -11.05 -19.89
C ASN A 34 6.06 -12.09 -18.77
N HIS A 35 6.93 -11.87 -17.76
CA HIS A 35 7.08 -12.80 -16.65
C HIS A 35 5.95 -12.74 -15.61
N CYS A 36 5.15 -11.66 -15.60
CA CYS A 36 3.93 -11.58 -14.78
C CYS A 36 2.67 -12.07 -15.50
N GLU A 37 2.80 -12.64 -16.67
CA GLU A 37 1.66 -13.23 -17.38
C GLU A 37 1.09 -14.43 -16.62
N ARG A 38 -0.12 -14.20 -16.14
CA ARG A 38 -1.09 -15.07 -15.47
C ARG A 38 -0.80 -15.30 -14.00
N PRO A 39 -1.67 -14.76 -13.14
CA PRO A 39 -1.79 -15.32 -11.81
C PRO A 39 -2.05 -16.81 -11.99
N ALA A 40 -1.16 -17.65 -11.51
CA ALA A 40 -1.39 -19.08 -11.46
C ALA A 40 -2.80 -19.30 -10.91
N ARG A 41 -3.64 -20.01 -11.59
CA ARG A 41 -4.96 -20.45 -11.12
C ARG A 41 -4.78 -21.45 -9.99
N SER A 42 -4.33 -20.93 -8.84
CA SER A 42 -4.28 -21.71 -7.61
C SER A 42 -5.71 -21.75 -7.03
N PRO A 43 -6.16 -22.89 -6.51
CA PRO A 43 -7.51 -23.02 -5.93
C PRO A 43 -7.82 -22.01 -4.81
N GLY A 44 -6.80 -21.33 -4.25
CA GLY A 44 -6.94 -20.33 -3.21
C GLY A 44 -7.37 -18.94 -3.67
N MET A 45 -7.51 -18.67 -4.97
CA MET A 45 -7.86 -17.32 -5.47
C MET A 45 -9.33 -16.92 -5.24
N LYS A 46 -10.19 -17.83 -4.82
CA LYS A 46 -11.62 -17.57 -4.56
C LYS A 46 -11.94 -17.15 -3.12
N TYR A 47 -10.99 -17.25 -2.20
CA TYR A 47 -11.22 -16.91 -0.81
C TYR A 47 -10.51 -15.59 -0.48
N ARG A 48 -11.21 -14.70 0.24
CA ARG A 48 -10.64 -13.53 0.90
C ARG A 48 -9.60 -14.00 1.93
N HIS A 49 -8.43 -14.43 1.47
CA HIS A 49 -7.35 -14.77 2.36
C HIS A 49 -6.67 -13.50 2.80
N TYR A 50 -7.00 -13.08 4.01
CA TYR A 50 -6.40 -12.02 4.78
C TYR A 50 -6.28 -10.68 4.05
N SER A 51 -7.31 -9.89 4.20
CA SER A 51 -7.25 -8.45 3.92
C SER A 51 -6.94 -7.76 5.25
N PRO A 52 -5.90 -6.93 5.34
CA PRO A 52 -5.62 -6.17 6.56
C PRO A 52 -6.82 -5.26 6.89
N LYS A 53 -6.99 -4.94 8.16
CA LYS A 53 -7.96 -3.94 8.62
C LYS A 53 -7.50 -2.53 8.25
N ALA A 54 -6.18 -2.32 8.29
CA ALA A 54 -5.56 -1.09 7.85
C ALA A 54 -5.83 -0.86 6.36
N ARG A 55 -6.07 0.39 6.01
CA ARG A 55 -6.08 0.80 4.61
C ARG A 55 -4.68 0.65 4.02
N VAL A 56 -4.57 0.11 2.82
CA VAL A 56 -3.29 -0.02 2.11
C VAL A 56 -3.25 0.96 0.93
N ILE A 57 -2.16 1.70 0.81
CA ILE A 57 -1.86 2.56 -0.35
C ILE A 57 -0.50 2.15 -0.88
N VAL A 58 -0.40 1.97 -2.18
CA VAL A 58 0.86 1.64 -2.85
C VAL A 58 1.39 2.89 -3.54
N GLU A 59 2.70 3.10 -3.48
CA GLU A 59 3.40 4.13 -4.23
C GLU A 59 3.05 4.10 -5.71
N GLU A 60 2.89 5.29 -6.30
CA GLU A 60 2.51 5.49 -7.69
C GLU A 60 3.60 6.29 -8.42
N PRO A 61 3.73 6.17 -9.76
CA PRO A 61 4.58 7.08 -10.50
C PRO A 61 4.16 8.53 -10.35
N GLY A 62 5.14 9.36 -10.01
CA GLY A 62 4.92 10.77 -9.73
C GLY A 62 4.39 11.06 -8.33
N ARG A 63 4.21 10.03 -7.47
CA ARG A 63 3.79 10.21 -6.08
C ARG A 63 4.44 9.14 -5.21
N SER A 64 5.57 9.48 -4.62
CA SER A 64 6.34 8.59 -3.77
C SER A 64 5.63 8.24 -2.45
N ALA A 65 6.03 7.14 -1.83
CA ALA A 65 5.54 6.75 -0.50
C ALA A 65 5.77 7.86 0.54
N LEU A 66 6.87 8.59 0.43
CA LEU A 66 7.17 9.73 1.31
C LEU A 66 6.19 10.89 1.15
N GLU A 67 5.83 11.24 -0.09
CA GLU A 67 4.84 12.29 -0.37
C GLU A 67 3.46 11.89 0.11
N ILE A 68 3.06 10.63 -0.12
CA ILE A 68 1.81 10.07 0.40
C ILE A 68 1.79 10.15 1.92
N MET A 69 2.85 9.72 2.60
CA MET A 69 2.95 9.76 4.06
C MET A 69 2.76 11.18 4.59
N LYS A 70 3.49 12.16 4.05
CA LYS A 70 3.38 13.55 4.46
C LYS A 70 1.98 14.11 4.28
N GLU A 71 1.35 13.84 3.15
CA GLU A 71 -0.02 14.27 2.86
C GLU A 71 -1.01 13.73 3.89
N TYR A 72 -0.91 12.45 4.27
CA TYR A 72 -1.81 11.84 5.24
C TYR A 72 -1.53 12.28 6.68
N LEU A 73 -0.30 12.58 7.03
CA LEU A 73 0.05 13.16 8.35
C LEU A 73 -0.51 14.59 8.51
N GLU A 74 -0.60 15.35 7.41
CA GLU A 74 -1.14 16.70 7.40
C GLU A 74 -2.67 16.75 7.24
N LEU A 75 -3.30 15.59 6.98
CA LEU A 75 -4.74 15.52 6.74
C LEU A 75 -5.53 15.88 8.01
N LEU A 76 -6.35 16.91 7.91
CA LEU A 76 -7.20 17.36 9.00
C LEU A 76 -8.68 16.98 8.76
N SER A 77 -9.35 16.61 9.83
CA SER A 77 -10.79 16.42 9.86
C SER A 77 -11.55 17.77 9.86
N GLU A 78 -12.87 17.73 9.71
CA GLU A 78 -13.71 18.94 9.69
C GLU A 78 -13.59 19.80 10.95
N ASP A 79 -13.28 19.21 12.09
CA ASP A 79 -13.05 19.90 13.38
C ASP A 79 -11.60 20.37 13.55
N GLY A 80 -10.76 20.26 12.52
CA GLY A 80 -9.37 20.73 12.50
C GLY A 80 -8.38 19.86 13.24
N LYS A 81 -8.75 18.62 13.60
CA LYS A 81 -7.82 17.64 14.20
C LYS A 81 -7.19 16.76 13.13
N HIS A 82 -6.01 16.27 13.40
CA HIS A 82 -5.39 15.26 12.53
C HIS A 82 -6.27 14.00 12.42
N VAL A 83 -6.44 13.50 11.21
CA VAL A 83 -7.20 12.26 10.94
C VAL A 83 -6.41 11.05 11.39
N TYR A 84 -5.08 11.12 11.23
CA TYR A 84 -4.13 10.09 11.65
C TYR A 84 -3.21 10.66 12.70
N GLU A 85 -2.97 9.89 13.74
CA GLU A 85 -2.01 10.20 14.79
C GLU A 85 -0.68 9.50 14.51
N GLU A 86 0.35 9.89 15.25
CA GLU A 86 1.63 9.21 15.29
C GLU A 86 1.43 7.73 15.67
N GLY A 87 1.93 6.80 14.85
CA GLY A 87 1.68 5.36 15.01
C GLY A 87 0.47 4.79 14.25
N ASP A 88 -0.44 5.63 13.76
CA ASP A 88 -1.53 5.19 12.89
C ASP A 88 -1.07 4.85 11.46
N ILE A 89 0.07 5.41 11.05
CA ILE A 89 0.64 5.27 9.70
C ILE A 89 1.96 4.51 9.77
N MET A 90 2.09 3.46 8.96
CA MET A 90 3.35 2.75 8.74
C MET A 90 3.67 2.67 7.26
N VAL A 91 4.96 2.78 6.94
CA VAL A 91 5.46 2.70 5.57
C VAL A 91 6.25 1.40 5.38
N PHE A 92 5.75 0.51 4.55
CA PHE A 92 6.48 -0.68 4.14
C PHE A 92 7.58 -0.31 3.16
N CYS A 93 8.81 -0.49 3.55
CA CYS A 93 9.98 -0.07 2.81
C CYS A 93 11.09 -1.13 2.83
N ILE A 94 12.10 -0.93 2.01
CA ILE A 94 13.38 -1.65 2.12
C ILE A 94 14.29 -0.93 3.13
N GLU A 95 15.30 -1.63 3.64
CA GLU A 95 16.22 -1.08 4.65
C GLU A 95 16.91 0.21 4.17
N GLU A 96 17.33 0.23 2.90
CA GLU A 96 18.01 1.38 2.30
C GLU A 96 17.21 2.69 2.41
N ASN A 97 15.88 2.60 2.32
CA ASN A 97 14.99 3.76 2.33
C ASN A 97 14.38 4.07 3.70
N ALA A 98 14.59 3.22 4.70
CA ALA A 98 13.98 3.38 6.03
C ALA A 98 14.25 4.76 6.65
N HIS A 99 15.44 5.32 6.41
CA HIS A 99 15.85 6.64 6.91
C HIS A 99 14.95 7.79 6.40
N LEU A 100 14.22 7.62 5.30
CA LEU A 100 13.31 8.62 4.74
C LEU A 100 12.01 8.75 5.54
N TYR A 101 11.61 7.70 6.23
CA TYR A 101 10.32 7.59 6.90
C TYR A 101 10.39 7.72 8.41
N GLY A 102 11.61 7.72 9.00
CA GLY A 102 11.80 7.86 10.44
C GLY A 102 11.06 6.79 11.23
N GLU A 103 10.26 7.19 12.20
CA GLU A 103 9.47 6.29 13.06
C GLU A 103 8.32 5.56 12.35
N HIS A 104 7.92 6.02 11.19
CA HIS A 104 6.90 5.36 10.36
C HIS A 104 7.48 4.22 9.52
N ALA A 105 8.81 4.06 9.47
CA ALA A 105 9.44 3.02 8.67
C ALA A 105 9.17 1.63 9.23
N TYR A 106 8.72 0.72 8.36
CA TYR A 106 8.65 -0.69 8.64
C TYR A 106 9.37 -1.47 7.55
N ILE A 107 10.53 -2.00 7.89
CA ILE A 107 11.39 -2.73 6.95
C ILE A 107 10.81 -4.11 6.71
N LEU A 108 10.40 -4.39 5.46
CA LEU A 108 9.91 -5.72 5.07
C LEU A 108 11.04 -6.72 4.84
N GLY A 109 12.18 -6.26 4.38
CA GLY A 109 13.35 -7.09 4.09
C GLY A 109 14.34 -6.35 3.20
N GLU A 110 15.48 -6.99 2.96
CA GLU A 110 16.56 -6.47 2.11
C GLU A 110 16.38 -6.84 0.63
N ASP A 111 15.74 -7.98 0.38
CA ASP A 111 15.51 -8.52 -0.95
C ASP A 111 14.07 -9.03 -1.15
N SER A 112 13.72 -9.35 -2.39
CA SER A 112 12.38 -9.82 -2.76
C SER A 112 11.97 -11.12 -2.05
N SER A 113 12.92 -11.99 -1.70
CA SER A 113 12.65 -13.24 -0.99
C SER A 113 12.25 -12.98 0.46
N GLU A 114 12.96 -12.10 1.13
CA GLU A 114 12.62 -11.69 2.50
C GLU A 114 11.30 -10.93 2.56
N ILE A 115 11.11 -9.97 1.65
CA ILE A 115 9.88 -9.20 1.52
C ILE A 115 8.69 -10.14 1.33
N ALA A 116 8.80 -11.11 0.40
CA ALA A 116 7.73 -12.07 0.14
C ALA A 116 7.42 -12.95 1.35
N ARG A 117 8.44 -13.36 2.09
CA ARG A 117 8.31 -14.17 3.31
C ARG A 117 7.64 -13.39 4.44
N ASN A 118 8.03 -12.14 4.61
CA ASN A 118 7.61 -11.31 5.73
C ASN A 118 6.24 -10.67 5.53
N LEU A 119 5.81 -10.46 4.29
CA LEU A 119 4.63 -9.66 3.96
C LEU A 119 3.39 -10.02 4.79
N PHE A 120 3.02 -11.29 4.85
CA PHE A 120 1.79 -11.70 5.58
C PHE A 120 1.90 -11.51 7.09
N THR A 121 3.06 -11.85 7.65
CA THR A 121 3.31 -11.65 9.08
C THR A 121 3.29 -10.17 9.42
N SER A 122 3.86 -9.34 8.57
CA SER A 122 3.88 -7.88 8.73
C SER A 122 2.49 -7.27 8.66
N LEU A 123 1.67 -7.67 7.70
CA LEU A 123 0.28 -7.21 7.62
C LEU A 123 -0.53 -7.56 8.87
N ARG A 124 -0.35 -8.77 9.43
CA ARG A 124 -0.99 -9.16 10.70
C ARG A 124 -0.47 -8.34 11.88
N MET A 125 0.83 -8.12 11.91
CA MET A 125 1.45 -7.30 12.95
C MET A 125 0.90 -5.87 12.93
N MET A 126 0.68 -5.28 11.74
CA MET A 126 0.05 -3.96 11.61
C MET A 126 -1.37 -3.96 12.19
N ASP A 127 -2.15 -5.01 11.93
CA ASP A 127 -3.48 -5.14 12.54
C ASP A 127 -3.43 -5.27 14.05
N ASP A 128 -2.49 -6.04 14.59
CA ASP A 128 -2.32 -6.23 16.04
C ASP A 128 -1.84 -4.95 16.73
N MET A 129 -1.04 -4.14 16.04
CA MET A 129 -0.60 -2.82 16.51
C MET A 129 -1.69 -1.74 16.41
N GLY A 130 -2.77 -2.01 15.69
CA GLY A 130 -3.86 -1.06 15.47
C GLY A 130 -3.53 0.02 14.44
N VAL A 131 -2.57 -0.22 13.54
CA VAL A 131 -2.23 0.65 12.43
C VAL A 131 -3.46 0.85 11.55
N LYS A 132 -3.75 2.10 11.16
CA LYS A 132 -4.91 2.46 10.34
C LYS A 132 -4.58 2.60 8.87
N LEU A 133 -3.33 2.99 8.56
CA LEU A 133 -2.86 3.20 7.20
C LEU A 133 -1.48 2.57 6.99
N ILE A 134 -1.39 1.71 6.00
CA ILE A 134 -0.14 1.15 5.50
C ILE A 134 0.14 1.78 4.14
N ILE A 135 1.28 2.43 4.00
CA ILE A 135 1.79 2.94 2.74
C ILE A 135 2.91 2.00 2.31
N SER A 136 2.92 1.54 1.08
CA SER A 136 3.97 0.66 0.58
C SER A 136 4.76 1.32 -0.52
N GLU A 137 6.08 1.23 -0.44
CA GLU A 137 6.95 1.45 -1.60
C GLU A 137 6.60 0.49 -2.73
N PHE A 138 7.00 0.84 -3.94
CA PHE A 138 6.91 -0.05 -5.08
C PHE A 138 8.17 -0.92 -5.16
N PHE A 139 8.02 -2.20 -4.84
CA PHE A 139 9.12 -3.16 -4.94
C PHE A 139 9.25 -3.66 -6.37
N SER A 140 10.36 -3.33 -7.02
CA SER A 140 10.70 -3.81 -8.36
C SER A 140 11.72 -4.95 -8.29
N GLY A 141 11.69 -5.86 -9.25
CA GLY A 141 12.67 -6.94 -9.33
C GLY A 141 12.14 -8.19 -10.04
N ASP A 142 12.34 -9.33 -9.39
CA ASP A 142 12.01 -10.66 -9.90
C ASP A 142 10.53 -11.05 -9.75
N GLU A 143 10.21 -12.32 -10.02
CA GLU A 143 8.85 -12.86 -9.89
C GLU A 143 8.28 -12.74 -8.47
N LEU A 144 9.14 -12.78 -7.44
CA LEU A 144 8.72 -12.65 -6.05
C LEU A 144 8.31 -11.21 -5.74
N ALA A 145 9.08 -10.23 -6.19
CA ALA A 145 8.70 -8.81 -6.08
C ALA A 145 7.36 -8.55 -6.76
N CYS A 146 7.17 -9.14 -7.94
CA CYS A 146 5.92 -9.09 -8.69
C CYS A 146 4.74 -9.68 -7.90
N ALA A 147 4.93 -10.83 -7.28
CA ALA A 147 3.92 -11.49 -6.46
C ALA A 147 3.56 -10.67 -5.21
N VAL A 148 4.55 -10.04 -4.58
CA VAL A 148 4.38 -9.12 -3.45
C VAL A 148 3.53 -7.93 -3.88
N MET A 149 3.89 -7.26 -4.97
CA MET A 149 3.16 -6.10 -5.48
C MET A 149 1.72 -6.43 -5.86
N ASN A 150 1.49 -7.56 -6.52
CA ASN A 150 0.14 -8.03 -6.82
C ASN A 150 -0.74 -8.19 -5.57
N ARG A 151 -0.17 -8.60 -4.45
CA ARG A 151 -0.89 -8.74 -3.18
C ARG A 151 -1.18 -7.40 -2.53
N LEU A 152 -0.19 -6.50 -2.54
CA LEU A 152 -0.34 -5.15 -2.00
C LEU A 152 -1.38 -4.34 -2.80
N VAL A 153 -1.34 -4.42 -4.13
CA VAL A 153 -2.34 -3.78 -5.00
C VAL A 153 -3.74 -4.35 -4.78
N LYS A 154 -3.87 -5.67 -4.60
CA LYS A 154 -5.17 -6.27 -4.23
C LYS A 154 -5.64 -5.82 -2.86
N ALA A 155 -4.74 -5.71 -1.88
CA ALA A 155 -5.08 -5.19 -0.55
C ALA A 155 -5.54 -3.73 -0.62
N SER A 156 -4.91 -2.90 -1.46
CA SER A 156 -5.29 -1.49 -1.67
C SER A 156 -6.65 -1.31 -2.35
N SER A 157 -7.13 -2.33 -3.06
CA SER A 157 -8.39 -2.29 -3.82
C SER A 157 -9.60 -2.81 -3.03
N ASN A 158 -9.42 -3.26 -1.80
CA ASN A 158 -10.46 -3.89 -0.96
C ASN A 158 -11.14 -2.91 0.02
N ILE A 159 -11.23 -1.65 -0.37
CA ILE A 159 -11.96 -0.62 0.41
C ILE A 159 -13.31 -0.39 -0.25
#